data_5311febf9107a7227755506f48f40b27
#
_entry.id   5311febf9107a7227755506f48f40b27
#
_cell.length_a   1.000
_cell.length_b   1.000
_cell.length_c   1.000
_cell.angle_alpha   90.00
_cell.angle_beta   90.00
_cell.angle_gamma   90.00
#
_symmetry.space_group_name_H-M   'P 1'
#
loop_
_entity.id
_entity.type
_entity.pdbx_description
1 polymer ?
#
loop_
_entity_poly.entity_id
_entity_poly.type
_entity_poly.pdbx_seq_one_letter_code
_entity_poly.pdbx_strand_id
1 'polypeptide(L)'
;CRHGLGYSIFEGEKNGIAATQEVFVPRGDACEIDRLTLENKTAAPRTLDVFSYVEFCLWDAMDDSSNFQRNFSTGEVEVEGSAIYHKTEYRERRDHYAVFWANTPVTSFDTSRDAFCGVYGGPAAPEAVLAGHCSNSMAHGWAPVGAHHFHITLAAGEKKSIIFGLGYIENPQEEKFAAPGIINKT
;
A
#
# COMPACT_ATOMS: atom_id res chain seq x y z
N CYS A 1 -11.20 -12.65 13.89
CA CYS A 1 -11.44 -12.56 12.44
C CYS A 1 -12.82 -13.11 12.11
N ARG A 2 -13.54 -12.46 11.21
CA ARG A 2 -14.84 -12.87 10.70
C ARG A 2 -14.83 -12.82 9.18
N HIS A 3 -15.39 -13.82 8.53
CA HIS A 3 -15.52 -13.86 7.08
C HIS A 3 -17.00 -13.89 6.71
N GLY A 4 -17.41 -12.99 5.83
CA GLY A 4 -18.73 -12.96 5.22
C GLY A 4 -18.69 -13.34 3.74
N LEU A 5 -19.84 -13.25 3.07
CA LEU A 5 -19.90 -13.39 1.63
C LEU A 5 -19.37 -12.10 0.96
N GLY A 6 -18.10 -12.11 0.56
CA GLY A 6 -17.47 -11.01 -0.14
C GLY A 6 -16.75 -9.99 0.77
N TYR A 7 -16.56 -10.26 2.06
CA TYR A 7 -15.75 -9.42 2.93
C TYR A 7 -15.06 -10.20 4.04
N SER A 8 -14.01 -9.64 4.61
CA SER A 8 -13.33 -10.15 5.80
C SER A 8 -13.15 -9.02 6.79
N ILE A 9 -13.32 -9.30 8.09
CA ILE A 9 -13.10 -8.35 9.18
C ILE A 9 -12.07 -8.92 10.13
N PHE A 10 -11.03 -8.14 10.39
CA PHE A 10 -10.01 -8.43 11.39
C PHE A 10 -10.13 -7.41 12.53
N GLU A 11 -10.11 -7.88 13.77
CA GLU A 11 -10.26 -7.03 14.95
C GLU A 11 -9.15 -7.34 15.95
N GLY A 12 -8.62 -6.30 16.56
CA GLY A 12 -7.63 -6.42 17.61
C GLY A 12 -7.61 -5.21 18.50
N GLU A 13 -7.13 -5.41 19.72
CA GLU A 13 -6.95 -4.32 20.67
C GLU A 13 -5.61 -4.49 21.40
N LYS A 14 -4.86 -3.40 21.49
CA LYS A 14 -3.59 -3.36 22.21
C LYS A 14 -3.38 -1.98 22.83
N ASN A 15 -2.98 -1.94 24.09
CA ASN A 15 -2.65 -0.71 24.81
C ASN A 15 -3.78 0.35 24.79
N GLY A 16 -5.05 -0.10 24.78
CA GLY A 16 -6.22 0.77 24.74
C GLY A 16 -6.53 1.38 23.37
N ILE A 17 -5.88 0.92 22.31
CA ILE A 17 -6.24 1.21 20.92
C ILE A 17 -6.89 -0.03 20.34
N ALA A 18 -8.14 0.09 19.89
CA ALA A 18 -8.81 -0.94 19.11
C ALA A 18 -8.66 -0.65 17.62
N ALA A 19 -8.39 -1.69 16.85
CA ALA A 19 -8.30 -1.63 15.40
C ALA A 19 -9.31 -2.61 14.79
N THR A 20 -10.04 -2.15 13.79
CA THR A 20 -10.91 -2.97 12.95
C THR A 20 -10.51 -2.74 11.50
N GLN A 21 -10.14 -3.81 10.81
CA GLN A 21 -9.82 -3.80 9.39
C GLN A 21 -10.91 -4.59 8.65
N GLU A 22 -11.55 -3.96 7.69
CA GLU A 22 -12.54 -4.56 6.82
C GLU A 22 -12.05 -4.56 5.39
N VAL A 23 -11.91 -5.74 4.81
CA VAL A 23 -11.37 -5.96 3.46
C VAL A 23 -12.44 -6.54 2.57
N PHE A 24 -12.63 -5.97 1.39
CA PHE A 24 -13.59 -6.45 0.39
C PHE A 24 -13.20 -6.01 -1.02
N VAL A 25 -13.72 -6.74 -2.00
CA VAL A 25 -13.63 -6.38 -3.42
C VAL A 25 -15.00 -5.90 -3.86
N PRO A 26 -15.15 -4.63 -4.33
CA PRO A 26 -16.40 -4.14 -4.87
C PRO A 26 -16.80 -4.92 -6.11
N ARG A 27 -18.10 -5.13 -6.28
CA ARG A 27 -18.59 -5.88 -7.44
C ARG A 27 -18.46 -5.06 -8.72
N GLY A 28 -17.69 -5.56 -9.67
CA GLY A 28 -17.48 -4.94 -10.97
C GLY A 28 -16.21 -4.10 -11.07
N ASP A 29 -15.50 -3.92 -9.96
CA ASP A 29 -14.24 -3.16 -9.93
C ASP A 29 -13.03 -4.08 -9.77
N ALA A 30 -11.94 -3.73 -10.42
CA ALA A 30 -10.66 -4.43 -10.32
C ALA A 30 -9.80 -3.87 -9.18
N CYS A 31 -10.37 -3.77 -7.98
CA CYS A 31 -9.67 -3.27 -6.81
C CYS A 31 -10.12 -3.95 -5.52
N GLU A 32 -9.23 -4.04 -4.56
CA GLU A 32 -9.51 -4.37 -3.18
C GLU A 32 -9.60 -3.09 -2.35
N ILE A 33 -10.60 -3.01 -1.51
CA ILE A 33 -10.78 -1.92 -0.55
C ILE A 33 -10.52 -2.45 0.84
N ASP A 34 -9.68 -1.72 1.57
CA ASP A 34 -9.33 -2.00 2.95
C ASP A 34 -9.69 -0.78 3.81
N ARG A 35 -10.65 -0.93 4.71
CA ARG A 35 -11.05 0.11 5.64
C ARG A 35 -10.50 -0.19 7.03
N LEU A 36 -9.47 0.54 7.43
CA LEU A 36 -8.92 0.51 8.78
C LEU A 36 -9.64 1.54 9.65
N THR A 37 -10.28 1.09 10.73
CA THR A 37 -10.86 1.96 11.76
C THR A 37 -10.09 1.79 13.07
N LEU A 38 -9.58 2.90 13.60
CA LEU A 38 -8.87 2.96 14.87
C LEU A 38 -9.74 3.68 15.90
N GLU A 39 -9.82 3.14 17.11
CA GLU A 39 -10.54 3.71 18.24
C GLU A 39 -9.62 3.84 19.45
N ASN A 40 -9.55 5.04 19.99
CA ASN A 40 -8.87 5.29 21.26
C ASN A 40 -9.82 5.02 22.43
N LYS A 41 -9.67 3.88 23.09
CA LYS A 41 -10.48 3.50 24.28
C LYS A 41 -9.94 4.04 25.60
N THR A 42 -8.87 4.82 25.56
CA THR A 42 -8.31 5.42 26.77
C THR A 42 -9.00 6.75 27.12
N ALA A 43 -8.81 7.21 28.33
CA ALA A 43 -9.33 8.50 28.80
C ALA A 43 -8.46 9.71 28.40
N ALA A 44 -7.36 9.52 27.68
CA ALA A 44 -6.44 10.56 27.25
C ALA A 44 -6.23 10.51 25.74
N PRO A 45 -5.86 11.64 25.10
CA PRO A 45 -5.48 11.64 23.69
C PRO A 45 -4.29 10.73 23.44
N ARG A 46 -4.26 10.07 22.29
CA ARG A 46 -3.18 9.18 21.85
C ARG A 46 -2.72 9.57 20.45
N THR A 47 -1.42 9.67 20.28
CA THR A 47 -0.80 9.85 18.98
C THR A 47 -0.24 8.52 18.50
N LEU A 48 -0.47 8.20 17.24
CA LEU A 48 -0.14 6.93 16.62
C LEU A 48 0.57 7.18 15.30
N ASP A 49 1.56 6.35 15.02
CA ASP A 49 2.13 6.19 13.69
C ASP A 49 1.54 4.92 13.08
N VAL A 50 0.84 5.09 11.97
CA VAL A 50 0.14 4.02 11.24
C VAL A 50 0.84 3.80 9.92
N PHE A 51 1.16 2.54 9.63
CA PHE A 51 1.83 2.17 8.40
C PHE A 51 0.97 1.19 7.62
N SER A 52 0.91 1.38 6.32
CA SER A 52 0.43 0.39 5.36
C SER A 52 1.59 -0.13 4.52
N TYR A 53 1.45 -1.34 3.99
CA TYR A 53 2.50 -1.94 3.18
C TYR A 53 1.92 -2.94 2.20
N VAL A 54 2.29 -2.83 0.92
CA VAL A 54 2.00 -3.82 -0.12
C VAL A 54 3.24 -4.08 -0.96
N GLU A 55 3.43 -5.33 -1.38
CA GLU A 55 4.40 -5.70 -2.41
C GLU A 55 3.65 -5.94 -3.71
N PHE A 56 4.10 -5.30 -4.79
CA PHE A 56 3.43 -5.43 -6.08
C PHE A 56 3.82 -6.73 -6.79
N CYS A 57 2.81 -7.42 -7.32
CA CYS A 57 2.97 -8.54 -8.22
C CYS A 57 2.13 -8.26 -9.46
N LEU A 58 2.79 -7.90 -10.56
CA LEU A 58 2.12 -7.56 -11.82
C LEU A 58 2.12 -8.69 -12.85
N TRP A 59 2.72 -9.83 -12.53
CA TRP A 59 2.89 -10.92 -13.45
C TRP A 59 2.14 -12.19 -12.98
N ASP A 60 2.85 -13.08 -12.39
CA ASP A 60 2.38 -14.36 -11.90
C ASP A 60 2.92 -14.61 -10.50
N ALA A 61 2.03 -14.79 -9.53
CA ALA A 61 2.43 -14.94 -8.13
C ALA A 61 3.27 -16.23 -7.90
N MET A 62 3.06 -17.29 -8.70
CA MET A 62 3.86 -18.51 -8.62
C MET A 62 5.25 -18.30 -9.19
N ASP A 63 5.37 -17.62 -10.33
CA ASP A 63 6.67 -17.25 -10.89
C ASP A 63 7.42 -16.31 -9.95
N ASP A 64 6.76 -15.30 -9.41
CA ASP A 64 7.35 -14.37 -8.45
C ASP A 64 7.83 -15.07 -7.18
N SER A 65 7.13 -16.09 -6.71
CA SER A 65 7.49 -16.85 -5.50
C SER A 65 8.59 -17.89 -5.73
N SER A 66 8.69 -18.45 -6.94
CA SER A 66 9.56 -19.59 -7.26
C SER A 66 10.81 -19.25 -8.08
N ASN A 67 10.77 -18.17 -8.83
CA ASN A 67 11.82 -17.86 -9.81
C ASN A 67 12.44 -16.52 -9.50
N PHE A 68 13.22 -16.13 -8.82
CA PHE A 68 13.96 -14.85 -8.74
C PHE A 68 13.58 -13.75 -9.78
N GLN A 69 12.57 -13.98 -10.61
CA GLN A 69 12.12 -13.02 -11.64
C GLN A 69 11.56 -11.73 -11.02
N ARG A 70 11.05 -11.82 -9.81
CA ARG A 70 10.75 -10.66 -8.97
C ARG A 70 11.94 -9.70 -8.84
N ASN A 71 13.15 -10.24 -8.80
CA ASN A 71 14.37 -9.46 -8.72
C ASN A 71 14.76 -8.83 -10.08
N PHE A 72 14.18 -9.31 -11.17
CA PHE A 72 14.41 -8.81 -12.52
C PHE A 72 13.22 -8.03 -13.08
N SER A 73 12.09 -7.98 -12.38
CA SER A 73 10.99 -7.12 -12.78
C SER A 73 11.38 -5.69 -12.47
N THR A 74 11.96 -5.07 -13.49
CA THR A 74 12.26 -3.65 -13.47
C THR A 74 10.93 -2.91 -13.50
N GLY A 75 10.48 -2.45 -12.36
CA GLY A 75 9.32 -1.61 -12.23
C GLY A 75 9.74 -0.19 -11.90
N GLU A 76 8.99 0.75 -12.37
CA GLU A 76 9.09 2.14 -11.94
C GLU A 76 7.88 2.51 -11.13
N VAL A 77 8.03 3.47 -10.24
CA VAL A 77 6.94 3.99 -9.45
C VAL A 77 6.73 5.47 -9.72
N GLU A 78 5.47 5.89 -9.63
CA GLU A 78 5.09 7.29 -9.56
C GLU A 78 4.28 7.51 -8.29
N VAL A 79 4.49 8.64 -7.64
CA VAL A 79 3.75 9.02 -6.44
C VAL A 79 3.03 10.32 -6.68
N GLU A 80 1.71 10.33 -6.44
CA GLU A 80 0.89 11.53 -6.53
C GLU A 80 -0.03 11.61 -5.31
N GLY A 81 0.30 12.53 -4.40
CA GLY A 81 -0.39 12.62 -3.12
C GLY A 81 -0.28 11.34 -2.31
N SER A 82 -1.42 10.67 -2.07
CA SER A 82 -1.51 9.39 -1.37
C SER A 82 -1.64 8.19 -2.32
N ALA A 83 -1.42 8.36 -3.61
CA ALA A 83 -1.44 7.28 -4.60
C ALA A 83 -0.02 6.92 -5.04
N ILE A 84 0.30 5.64 -5.00
CA ILE A 84 1.54 5.05 -5.47
C ILE A 84 1.19 4.15 -6.66
N TYR A 85 1.70 4.50 -7.82
CA TYR A 85 1.52 3.75 -9.07
C TYR A 85 2.76 2.93 -9.33
N HIS A 86 2.57 1.65 -9.61
CA HIS A 86 3.63 0.76 -10.06
C HIS A 86 3.39 0.36 -11.51
N LYS A 87 4.33 0.65 -12.38
CA LYS A 87 4.31 0.31 -13.80
C LYS A 87 5.45 -0.64 -14.13
N THR A 88 5.24 -1.51 -15.10
CA THR A 88 6.27 -2.36 -15.65
C THR A 88 6.25 -2.33 -17.16
N GLU A 89 7.43 -2.35 -17.77
CA GLU A 89 7.62 -2.51 -19.22
C GLU A 89 7.88 -3.96 -19.59
N TYR A 90 7.70 -4.88 -18.66
CA TYR A 90 8.11 -6.26 -18.82
C TYR A 90 7.03 -7.14 -19.45
N ARG A 91 7.40 -7.88 -20.52
CA ARG A 91 6.56 -8.86 -21.21
C ARG A 91 5.18 -8.34 -21.61
N GLU A 92 4.13 -9.16 -21.43
CA GLU A 92 2.76 -8.89 -21.83
C GLU A 92 2.02 -7.91 -20.92
N ARG A 93 2.64 -7.49 -19.82
CA ARG A 93 2.05 -6.60 -18.82
C ARG A 93 2.42 -5.11 -19.00
N ARG A 94 2.91 -4.74 -20.18
CA ARG A 94 3.33 -3.37 -20.49
C ARG A 94 2.22 -2.33 -20.36
N ASP A 95 0.98 -2.73 -20.55
CA ASP A 95 -0.19 -1.85 -20.51
C ASP A 95 -0.86 -1.81 -19.14
N HIS A 96 -0.27 -2.47 -18.15
CA HIS A 96 -0.85 -2.64 -16.83
C HIS A 96 -0.12 -1.81 -15.77
N TYR A 97 -0.90 -1.28 -14.83
CA TYR A 97 -0.41 -0.63 -13.62
C TYR A 97 -1.07 -1.24 -12.41
N ALA A 98 -0.35 -1.32 -11.30
CA ALA A 98 -0.96 -1.41 -9.99
C ALA A 98 -1.01 -0.01 -9.39
N VAL A 99 -2.06 0.27 -8.63
CA VAL A 99 -2.19 1.48 -7.85
C VAL A 99 -2.54 1.14 -6.41
N PHE A 100 -1.78 1.69 -5.48
CA PHE A 100 -2.07 1.62 -4.05
C PHE A 100 -2.26 3.03 -3.52
N TRP A 101 -3.43 3.31 -2.96
CA TRP A 101 -3.79 4.65 -2.54
C TRP A 101 -4.47 4.67 -1.18
N ALA A 102 -4.51 5.86 -0.57
CA ALA A 102 -5.28 6.12 0.63
C ALA A 102 -6.16 7.37 0.45
N ASN A 103 -7.33 7.37 1.12
CA ASN A 103 -8.24 8.52 1.11
C ASN A 103 -7.81 9.67 2.03
N THR A 104 -6.70 9.51 2.72
CA THR A 104 -6.15 10.47 3.69
C THR A 104 -4.75 10.88 3.23
N PRO A 105 -4.38 12.17 3.33
CA PRO A 105 -3.02 12.60 3.04
C PRO A 105 -2.00 11.86 3.88
N VAL A 106 -0.96 11.34 3.24
CA VAL A 106 0.15 10.66 3.92
C VAL A 106 1.11 11.66 4.58
N THR A 107 1.71 11.27 5.69
CA THR A 107 2.79 12.03 6.33
C THR A 107 4.10 11.80 5.61
N SER A 108 4.37 10.56 5.23
CA SER A 108 5.51 10.12 4.42
C SER A 108 5.20 8.80 3.75
N PHE A 109 6.03 8.38 2.81
CA PHE A 109 5.85 7.13 2.08
C PHE A 109 7.20 6.47 1.80
N ASP A 110 7.19 5.19 1.44
CA ASP A 110 8.31 4.51 0.81
C ASP A 110 7.82 3.65 -0.34
N THR A 111 8.60 3.63 -1.42
CA THR A 111 8.35 2.78 -2.57
C THR A 111 9.47 1.76 -2.81
N SER A 112 10.58 1.85 -2.06
CA SER A 112 11.66 0.88 -2.05
C SER A 112 11.50 -0.08 -0.86
N ARG A 113 11.52 -1.38 -1.14
CA ARG A 113 11.46 -2.41 -0.10
C ARG A 113 12.61 -2.29 0.89
N ASP A 114 13.82 -2.03 0.39
CA ASP A 114 15.00 -1.93 1.23
C ASP A 114 14.95 -0.70 2.14
N ALA A 115 14.35 0.40 1.67
CA ALA A 115 14.16 1.59 2.49
C ALA A 115 13.13 1.37 3.60
N PHE A 116 12.02 0.65 3.28
CA PHE A 116 10.97 0.39 4.27
C PHE A 116 11.35 -0.73 5.25
N CYS A 117 11.77 -1.87 4.72
CA CYS A 117 12.06 -3.06 5.54
C CYS A 117 13.47 -3.06 6.14
N GLY A 118 14.41 -2.33 5.51
CA GLY A 118 15.84 -2.50 5.74
C GLY A 118 16.45 -3.58 4.83
N VAL A 119 17.72 -3.42 4.49
CA VAL A 119 18.45 -4.34 3.57
C VAL A 119 18.49 -5.78 4.11
N TYR A 120 18.63 -5.91 5.42
CA TYR A 120 18.69 -7.21 6.13
C TYR A 120 17.41 -7.49 6.92
N GLY A 121 16.47 -6.56 6.90
CA GLY A 121 15.20 -6.66 7.59
C GLY A 121 14.12 -7.34 6.76
N GLY A 122 12.95 -7.45 7.35
CA GLY A 122 11.77 -8.03 6.70
C GLY A 122 10.48 -7.45 7.26
N PRO A 123 9.32 -7.90 6.74
CA PRO A 123 8.01 -7.37 7.16
C PRO A 123 7.68 -7.59 8.64
N ALA A 124 8.42 -8.47 9.33
CA ALA A 124 8.19 -8.72 10.76
C ALA A 124 8.69 -7.57 11.67
N ALA A 125 9.68 -6.81 11.23
CA ALA A 125 10.23 -5.67 11.96
C ALA A 125 10.83 -4.63 10.99
N PRO A 126 9.99 -3.93 10.20
CA PRO A 126 10.47 -2.98 9.22
C PRO A 126 11.22 -1.80 9.87
N GLU A 127 12.33 -1.38 9.28
CA GLU A 127 13.12 -0.26 9.79
C GLU A 127 12.33 1.04 9.84
N ALA A 128 11.49 1.33 8.83
CA ALA A 128 10.64 2.51 8.82
C ALA A 128 9.65 2.54 10.00
N VAL A 129 9.08 1.37 10.36
CA VAL A 129 8.17 1.26 11.52
C VAL A 129 8.94 1.48 12.82
N LEU A 130 10.14 0.93 12.95
CA LEU A 130 11.00 1.13 14.13
C LEU A 130 11.47 2.58 14.26
N ALA A 131 11.71 3.25 13.13
CA ALA A 131 12.08 4.67 13.08
C ALA A 131 10.89 5.61 13.30
N GLY A 132 9.66 5.14 13.14
CA GLY A 132 8.43 5.94 13.25
C GLY A 132 8.14 6.82 12.03
N HIS A 133 8.80 6.62 10.90
CA HIS A 133 8.56 7.37 9.66
C HIS A 133 9.12 6.63 8.43
N CYS A 134 8.56 6.94 7.26
CA CYS A 134 9.12 6.57 5.97
C CYS A 134 10.11 7.63 5.47
N SER A 135 10.98 7.25 4.55
CA SER A 135 12.08 8.10 4.03
C SER A 135 11.70 8.88 2.75
N ASN A 136 10.49 8.70 2.22
CA ASN A 136 10.04 9.16 0.91
C ASN A 136 10.91 8.60 -0.23
N SER A 137 11.30 7.34 -0.12
CA SER A 137 12.11 6.66 -1.13
C SER A 137 11.33 6.46 -2.42
N MET A 138 12.06 6.61 -3.55
CA MET A 138 11.55 6.33 -4.89
C MET A 138 12.31 5.14 -5.46
N ALA A 139 11.60 4.04 -5.72
CA ALA A 139 12.20 2.85 -6.32
C ALA A 139 12.40 3.03 -7.84
N HIS A 140 13.55 2.58 -8.30
CA HIS A 140 13.88 2.47 -9.70
C HIS A 140 14.36 1.04 -9.98
N GLY A 141 13.47 0.21 -10.48
CA GLY A 141 13.79 -1.11 -10.99
C GLY A 141 13.87 -2.26 -9.98
N TRP A 142 14.17 -2.01 -8.73
CA TRP A 142 14.37 -3.07 -7.75
C TRP A 142 13.29 -3.09 -6.67
N ALA A 143 12.64 -4.25 -6.50
CA ALA A 143 11.69 -4.56 -5.43
C ALA A 143 10.77 -3.38 -5.02
N PRO A 144 9.98 -2.81 -5.97
CA PRO A 144 9.08 -1.72 -5.66
C PRO A 144 7.95 -2.18 -4.72
N VAL A 145 7.61 -1.31 -3.77
CA VAL A 145 6.54 -1.53 -2.81
C VAL A 145 5.66 -0.29 -2.72
N GLY A 146 4.49 -0.42 -2.11
CA GLY A 146 3.67 0.70 -1.69
C GLY A 146 3.60 0.73 -0.17
N ALA A 147 4.18 1.75 0.45
CA ALA A 147 4.09 1.95 1.89
C ALA A 147 3.70 3.38 2.20
N HIS A 148 2.71 3.55 3.05
CA HIS A 148 2.27 4.84 3.57
C HIS A 148 2.53 4.94 5.07
N HIS A 149 2.81 6.14 5.53
CA HIS A 149 2.88 6.48 6.94
C HIS A 149 1.92 7.62 7.25
N PHE A 150 1.14 7.48 8.32
CA PHE A 150 0.22 8.47 8.82
C PHE A 150 0.54 8.75 10.28
N HIS A 151 0.78 10.01 10.61
CA HIS A 151 0.92 10.47 11.98
C HIS A 151 -0.42 11.06 12.43
N ILE A 152 -1.15 10.36 13.29
CA ILE A 152 -2.51 10.72 13.66
C ILE A 152 -2.67 10.86 15.18
N THR A 153 -3.48 11.81 15.60
CA THR A 153 -3.89 11.93 17.00
C THR A 153 -5.39 11.62 17.12
N LEU A 154 -5.73 10.80 18.10
CA LEU A 154 -7.09 10.46 18.47
C LEU A 154 -7.37 11.02 19.86
N ALA A 155 -8.42 11.82 20.01
CA ALA A 155 -8.93 12.22 21.33
C ALA A 155 -9.43 11.01 22.11
N ALA A 156 -9.72 11.19 23.41
CA ALA A 156 -10.31 10.13 24.22
C ALA A 156 -11.67 9.69 23.64
N GLY A 157 -11.82 8.41 23.37
CA GLY A 157 -13.03 7.82 22.76
C GLY A 157 -13.20 8.08 21.26
N GLU A 158 -12.28 8.78 20.62
CA GLU A 158 -12.38 9.08 19.18
C GLU A 158 -12.15 7.84 18.31
N LYS A 159 -12.92 7.77 17.22
CA LYS A 159 -12.75 6.82 16.14
C LYS A 159 -12.33 7.55 14.85
N LYS A 160 -11.36 7.00 14.13
CA LYS A 160 -10.93 7.52 12.85
C LYS A 160 -10.74 6.37 11.86
N SER A 161 -11.16 6.57 10.62
CA SER A 161 -10.99 5.56 9.57
C SER A 161 -10.08 6.07 8.46
N ILE A 162 -9.25 5.18 7.96
CA ILE A 162 -8.44 5.35 6.75
C ILE A 162 -8.90 4.27 5.78
N ILE A 163 -9.16 4.65 4.54
CA ILE A 163 -9.50 3.72 3.47
C ILE A 163 -8.30 3.61 2.54
N PHE A 164 -7.88 2.38 2.30
CA PHE A 164 -6.87 2.05 1.31
C PHE A 164 -7.55 1.36 0.12
N GLY A 165 -6.98 1.53 -1.05
CA GLY A 165 -7.35 0.76 -2.21
C GLY A 165 -6.13 0.22 -2.91
N LEU A 166 -6.17 -1.06 -3.26
CA LEU A 166 -5.19 -1.71 -4.12
C LEU A 166 -5.91 -2.09 -5.40
N GLY A 167 -5.55 -1.43 -6.47
CA GLY A 167 -6.21 -1.58 -7.75
C GLY A 167 -5.25 -1.95 -8.86
N TYR A 168 -5.86 -2.34 -9.96
CA TYR A 168 -5.21 -2.73 -11.19
C TYR A 168 -5.89 -2.00 -12.34
N ILE A 169 -5.09 -1.37 -13.19
CA ILE A 169 -5.55 -0.59 -14.33
C ILE A 169 -4.89 -1.13 -15.58
N GLU A 170 -5.65 -1.25 -16.66
CA GLU A 170 -5.18 -1.57 -17.99
C GLU A 170 -5.55 -0.42 -18.93
N ASN A 171 -4.53 0.19 -19.56
CA ASN A 171 -4.73 1.20 -20.59
C ASN A 171 -4.32 0.66 -21.96
N PRO A 172 -5.00 1.04 -23.05
CA PRO A 172 -4.49 0.78 -24.39
C PRO A 172 -3.06 1.28 -24.56
N GLN A 173 -2.25 0.56 -25.31
CA GLN A 173 -0.80 0.86 -25.43
C GLN A 173 -0.53 2.28 -25.94
N GLU A 174 -1.35 2.78 -26.83
CA GLU A 174 -1.29 4.14 -27.39
C GLU A 174 -1.69 5.23 -26.39
N GLU A 175 -2.44 4.88 -25.35
CA GLU A 175 -2.94 5.80 -24.32
C GLU A 175 -2.22 5.60 -22.97
N LYS A 176 -1.22 4.74 -22.93
CA LYS A 176 -0.52 4.35 -21.72
C LYS A 176 0.14 5.52 -20.99
N PHE A 177 0.69 6.45 -21.73
CA PHE A 177 1.42 7.57 -21.20
C PHE A 177 0.78 8.91 -21.58
N ALA A 178 0.60 9.79 -20.61
CA ALA A 178 0.20 11.18 -20.83
C ALA A 178 1.37 12.03 -21.36
N ALA A 179 2.62 11.66 -21.04
CA ALA A 179 3.87 12.22 -21.51
C ALA A 179 4.94 11.13 -21.44
N PRO A 180 6.13 11.31 -22.06
CA PRO A 180 7.18 10.30 -22.04
C PRO A 180 7.50 9.83 -20.61
N GLY A 181 7.23 8.55 -20.33
CA GLY A 181 7.46 7.91 -19.03
C GLY A 181 6.47 8.26 -17.91
N ILE A 182 5.48 9.10 -18.17
CA ILE A 182 4.45 9.48 -17.17
C ILE A 182 3.15 8.74 -17.47
N ILE A 183 2.65 8.00 -16.51
CA ILE A 183 1.43 7.21 -16.64
C ILE A 183 0.22 8.13 -16.94
N ASN A 184 -0.62 7.73 -17.87
CA ASN A 184 -1.93 8.32 -18.08
C ASN A 184 -2.86 7.85 -16.94
N LYS A 185 -3.32 8.79 -16.12
CA LYS A 185 -4.15 8.53 -14.93
C LYS A 185 -5.61 8.93 -15.13
N THR A 186 -6.01 9.29 -16.37
CA THR A 186 -7.41 9.66 -16.70
C THR A 186 -8.20 8.49 -17.24
#